data_f6e5da7e0c14de7f37f098ac48a16455
#
_entry.id   f6e5da7e0c14de7f37f098ac48a16455
#
_cell.length_a   1.000
_cell.length_b   1.000
_cell.length_c   1.000
_cell.angle_alpha   90.00
_cell.angle_beta   90.00
_cell.angle_gamma   90.00
#
_symmetry.space_group_name_H-M   'P 1'
#
loop_
_entity.id
_entity.type
_entity.pdbx_description
1 polymer ?
#
loop_
_entity_poly.entity_id
_entity_poly.type
_entity_poly.pdbx_seq_one_letter_code
_entity_poly.pdbx_strand_id
1 'polypeptide(L)'
;MDPSRAALSRGLDAVYFGRPYQRLAGALRGFGTLVLPASCVQCGAWDSSLCRACLTRFRRSTARPFRAEAGAESLPDVPPPDPVRPADHGFGPLPVVAAGRYGGVVARVLLAYKNHGHVDLAAPVAAALAGALHAAVPADTGGAGVPAGGGVLLVPVPTRASSRRRRGYDPVMLLLARLQRSASLPAGTVLGPVVRHRPWAALVARLARRHGLPSVRELRAAVLPDAGGQKGLGRRRRRSTVLGSMGVAARARSTLSGRECVIVDDVLTTGATLGEVHRVLVACGATVLGAVVVAAVPPAGEAGRSSGADARGHTDETSPADG
;
A
#
# COMPACT_ATOMS: atom_id res chain seq x y z
N MET A 1 12.51 8.73 29.37
CA MET A 1 12.74 7.82 28.24
C MET A 1 14.23 7.81 27.97
N ASP A 2 14.87 6.69 28.24
CA ASP A 2 16.32 6.56 28.27
C ASP A 2 16.93 6.86 26.88
N PRO A 3 17.75 7.90 26.71
CA PRO A 3 18.37 8.26 25.43
C PRO A 3 19.22 7.12 24.85
N SER A 4 19.75 6.25 25.70
CA SER A 4 20.54 5.08 25.33
C SER A 4 19.75 4.05 24.51
N ARG A 5 18.49 3.81 24.83
CA ARG A 5 17.62 2.88 24.09
C ARG A 5 17.23 3.41 22.71
N ALA A 6 17.07 4.73 22.57
CA ALA A 6 16.81 5.38 21.29
C ALA A 6 18.05 5.42 20.38
N ALA A 7 19.24 5.49 20.97
CA ALA A 7 20.51 5.40 20.26
C ALA A 7 20.80 3.97 19.80
N LEU A 8 20.56 2.97 20.65
CA LEU A 8 20.70 1.55 20.31
C LEU A 8 19.75 1.12 19.17
N SER A 9 18.50 1.57 19.18
CA SER A 9 17.56 1.25 18.09
C SER A 9 17.95 1.90 16.76
N ARG A 10 18.53 3.11 16.78
CA ARG A 10 19.06 3.76 15.59
C ARG A 10 20.33 3.08 15.07
N GLY A 11 21.21 2.65 15.97
CA GLY A 11 22.41 1.88 15.63
C GLY A 11 22.07 0.53 15.01
N LEU A 12 21.14 -0.22 15.59
CA LEU A 12 20.65 -1.49 15.05
C LEU A 12 19.93 -1.29 13.69
N ASP A 13 19.12 -0.25 13.54
CA ASP A 13 18.50 0.09 12.26
C ASP A 13 19.55 0.46 11.20
N ALA A 14 20.62 1.17 11.57
CA ALA A 14 21.70 1.52 10.65
C ALA A 14 22.50 0.28 10.19
N VAL A 15 22.76 -0.67 11.10
CA VAL A 15 23.43 -1.94 10.76
C VAL A 15 22.51 -2.83 9.92
N TYR A 16 21.25 -3.00 10.32
CA TYR A 16 20.28 -3.87 9.65
C TYR A 16 19.87 -3.39 8.24
N PHE A 17 19.91 -2.07 8.02
CA PHE A 17 19.64 -1.43 6.73
C PHE A 17 20.91 -0.93 6.03
N GLY A 18 22.08 -1.19 6.61
CA GLY A 18 23.38 -0.94 6.00
C GLY A 18 23.58 -1.78 4.74
N ARG A 19 24.20 -1.17 3.72
CA ARG A 19 24.53 -1.85 2.45
C ARG A 19 25.22 -3.21 2.62
N PRO A 20 26.18 -3.40 3.55
CA PRO A 20 26.87 -4.69 3.73
C PRO A 20 25.95 -5.78 4.26
N TYR A 21 25.09 -5.48 5.26
CA TYR A 21 24.13 -6.45 5.77
C TYR A 21 23.10 -6.85 4.72
N GLN A 22 22.59 -5.90 3.95
CA GLN A 22 21.63 -6.17 2.87
C GLN A 22 22.25 -7.03 1.75
N ARG A 23 23.54 -6.84 1.44
CA ARG A 23 24.29 -7.67 0.49
C ARG A 23 24.48 -9.10 1.04
N LEU A 24 24.88 -9.25 2.28
CA LEU A 24 25.06 -10.55 2.92
C LEU A 24 23.71 -11.30 3.06
N ALA A 25 22.68 -10.62 3.52
CA ALA A 25 21.33 -11.19 3.60
C ALA A 25 20.75 -11.53 2.22
N GLY A 26 21.12 -10.79 1.17
CA GLY A 26 20.81 -11.09 -0.22
C GLY A 26 21.56 -12.33 -0.73
N ALA A 27 22.87 -12.42 -0.44
CA ALA A 27 23.69 -13.56 -0.81
C ALA A 27 23.25 -14.86 -0.11
N LEU A 28 22.97 -14.80 1.20
CA LEU A 28 22.46 -15.94 1.97
C LEU A 28 21.07 -16.39 1.48
N ARG A 29 20.21 -15.47 1.08
CA ARG A 29 18.93 -15.82 0.46
C ARG A 29 19.11 -16.42 -0.94
N GLY A 30 20.03 -15.89 -1.75
CA GLY A 30 20.40 -16.45 -3.05
C GLY A 30 20.97 -17.88 -2.92
N PHE A 31 21.80 -18.12 -1.91
CA PHE A 31 22.29 -19.46 -1.60
C PHE A 31 21.17 -20.40 -1.11
N GLY A 32 20.25 -19.89 -0.28
CA GLY A 32 19.07 -20.64 0.17
C GLY A 32 18.16 -21.07 -0.98
N THR A 33 18.01 -20.27 -2.04
CA THR A 33 17.23 -20.65 -3.25
C THR A 33 17.93 -21.69 -4.13
N LEU A 34 19.26 -21.81 -4.03
CA LEU A 34 20.03 -22.86 -4.70
C LEU A 34 19.90 -24.23 -4.00
N VAL A 35 19.67 -24.22 -2.69
CA VAL A 35 19.61 -25.46 -1.87
C VAL A 35 18.17 -25.92 -1.64
N LEU A 36 17.19 -25.02 -1.64
CA LEU A 36 15.77 -25.32 -1.49
C LEU A 36 15.05 -24.95 -2.79
N PRO A 37 14.56 -25.94 -3.56
CA PRO A 37 13.85 -25.67 -4.80
C PRO A 37 12.64 -24.76 -4.52
N ALA A 38 12.61 -23.59 -5.16
CA ALA A 38 11.51 -22.66 -5.05
C ALA A 38 10.27 -23.27 -5.73
N SER A 39 9.14 -23.29 -5.03
CA SER A 39 7.86 -23.66 -5.62
C SER A 39 7.02 -22.43 -5.93
N CYS A 40 6.28 -22.49 -7.02
CA CYS A 40 5.39 -21.41 -7.44
C CYS A 40 4.33 -21.11 -6.38
N VAL A 41 4.29 -19.89 -5.87
CA VAL A 41 3.36 -19.45 -4.80
C VAL A 41 1.88 -19.59 -5.18
N GLN A 42 1.58 -19.79 -6.47
CA GLN A 42 0.21 -19.94 -6.97
C GLN A 42 -0.17 -21.41 -7.23
N CYS A 43 0.67 -22.18 -7.92
CA CYS A 43 0.32 -23.53 -8.37
C CYS A 43 1.25 -24.64 -7.84
N GLY A 44 2.30 -24.30 -7.09
CA GLY A 44 3.25 -25.27 -6.54
C GLY A 44 4.28 -25.80 -7.53
N ALA A 45 4.28 -25.39 -8.81
CA ALA A 45 5.27 -25.84 -9.80
C ALA A 45 6.70 -25.55 -9.32
N TRP A 46 7.62 -26.47 -9.52
CA TRP A 46 9.01 -26.39 -9.09
C TRP A 46 9.82 -25.35 -9.89
N ASP A 47 10.98 -25.00 -9.37
CA ASP A 47 12.03 -24.15 -9.98
C ASP A 47 11.71 -22.65 -10.13
N SER A 48 10.60 -22.14 -9.61
CA SER A 48 10.35 -20.69 -9.65
C SER A 48 9.35 -20.25 -8.58
N SER A 49 9.55 -19.10 -7.95
CA SER A 49 8.57 -18.51 -7.03
C SER A 49 7.29 -18.07 -7.74
N LEU A 50 7.33 -17.87 -9.07
CA LEU A 50 6.16 -17.60 -9.89
C LEU A 50 6.41 -18.12 -11.32
N CYS A 51 5.84 -19.27 -11.67
CA CYS A 51 6.04 -19.90 -12.97
C CYS A 51 5.45 -19.01 -14.09
N ARG A 52 5.91 -19.24 -15.33
CA ARG A 52 5.55 -18.43 -16.51
C ARG A 52 4.02 -18.29 -16.71
N ALA A 53 3.28 -19.39 -16.53
CA ALA A 53 1.82 -19.38 -16.67
C ALA A 53 1.16 -18.50 -15.59
N CYS A 54 1.58 -18.61 -14.32
CA CYS A 54 1.06 -17.83 -13.22
C CYS A 54 1.50 -16.35 -13.31
N LEU A 55 2.71 -16.07 -13.79
CA LEU A 55 3.16 -14.71 -14.10
C LEU A 55 2.31 -14.05 -15.19
N THR A 56 1.99 -14.76 -16.26
CA THR A 56 1.09 -14.27 -17.30
C THR A 56 -0.29 -13.97 -16.76
N ARG A 57 -0.82 -14.86 -15.90
CA ARG A 57 -2.10 -14.68 -15.22
C ARG A 57 -2.08 -13.46 -14.30
N PHE A 58 -1.01 -13.27 -13.51
CA PHE A 58 -0.82 -12.10 -12.67
C PHE A 58 -0.78 -10.80 -13.51
N ARG A 59 0.00 -10.77 -14.58
CA ARG A 59 0.11 -9.61 -15.50
C ARG A 59 -1.25 -9.26 -16.11
N ARG A 60 -2.02 -10.25 -16.58
CA ARG A 60 -3.38 -10.01 -17.11
C ARG A 60 -4.31 -9.42 -16.05
N SER A 61 -4.23 -9.90 -14.81
CA SER A 61 -5.07 -9.41 -13.70
C SER A 61 -4.68 -8.00 -13.21
N THR A 62 -3.51 -7.48 -13.63
CA THR A 62 -3.00 -6.16 -13.24
C THR A 62 -2.71 -5.25 -14.44
N ALA A 63 -3.12 -5.64 -15.64
CA ALA A 63 -2.83 -4.89 -16.87
C ALA A 63 -3.74 -3.67 -17.10
N ARG A 64 -4.87 -3.60 -16.40
CA ARG A 64 -5.88 -2.54 -16.57
C ARG A 64 -6.16 -1.91 -15.20
N PRO A 65 -5.41 -0.85 -14.81
CA PRO A 65 -5.70 -0.10 -13.61
C PRO A 65 -7.12 0.45 -13.60
N PHE A 66 -7.71 0.54 -12.41
CA PHE A 66 -9.10 0.99 -12.26
C PHE A 66 -9.28 1.83 -11.00
N ARG A 67 -10.38 2.60 -10.95
CA ARG A 67 -10.80 3.40 -9.80
C ARG A 67 -11.38 2.48 -8.72
N ALA A 68 -10.81 2.51 -7.52
CA ALA A 68 -11.06 1.51 -6.47
C ALA A 68 -11.71 2.07 -5.19
N GLU A 69 -12.02 3.36 -5.14
CA GLU A 69 -12.56 4.04 -3.97
C GLU A 69 -13.91 3.50 -3.49
N ALA A 70 -14.74 3.01 -4.39
CA ALA A 70 -16.11 2.53 -4.07
C ALA A 70 -16.15 1.40 -3.02
N GLY A 71 -15.06 0.61 -2.90
CA GLY A 71 -14.93 -0.47 -1.91
C GLY A 71 -14.35 -0.05 -0.57
N ALA A 72 -13.98 1.23 -0.36
CA ALA A 72 -13.17 1.67 0.76
C ALA A 72 -13.89 2.73 1.62
N GLU A 73 -14.80 2.31 2.46
CA GLU A 73 -15.69 3.14 3.31
C GLU A 73 -14.96 4.08 4.32
N SER A 74 -13.65 3.96 4.45
CA SER A 74 -12.86 4.76 5.40
C SER A 74 -11.95 5.77 4.72
N LEU A 75 -12.10 5.97 3.41
CA LEU A 75 -11.42 7.06 2.71
C LEU A 75 -11.99 8.41 3.18
N PRO A 76 -11.18 9.46 3.19
CA PRO A 76 -11.67 10.82 3.45
C PRO A 76 -12.43 11.34 2.23
N ASP A 77 -13.45 12.16 2.49
CA ASP A 77 -14.05 12.96 1.44
C ASP A 77 -13.15 14.15 1.11
N VAL A 78 -12.92 14.37 -0.16
CA VAL A 78 -12.06 15.45 -0.70
C VAL A 78 -12.84 16.27 -1.73
N PRO A 79 -12.50 17.56 -1.92
CA PRO A 79 -13.06 18.34 -3.01
C PRO A 79 -12.64 17.73 -4.35
N PRO A 80 -13.47 17.90 -5.42
CA PRO A 80 -13.11 17.42 -6.75
C PRO A 80 -11.78 18.05 -7.21
N PRO A 81 -10.94 17.29 -7.92
CA PRO A 81 -9.62 17.78 -8.34
C PRO A 81 -9.65 18.88 -9.43
N ASP A 82 -10.81 19.12 -10.04
CA ASP A 82 -10.96 20.10 -11.13
C ASP A 82 -11.73 21.34 -10.65
N PRO A 83 -11.06 22.53 -10.53
CA PRO A 83 -11.70 23.78 -10.15
C PRO A 83 -12.59 24.38 -11.25
N VAL A 84 -12.52 23.87 -12.50
CA VAL A 84 -13.26 24.40 -13.66
C VAL A 84 -14.64 23.79 -13.81
N ARG A 85 -14.93 22.66 -13.17
CA ARG A 85 -16.29 22.12 -13.12
C ARG A 85 -17.07 22.72 -11.96
N PRO A 86 -18.23 23.36 -12.26
CA PRO A 86 -19.03 24.02 -11.22
C PRO A 86 -19.48 23.07 -10.14
N ALA A 87 -19.77 23.64 -8.97
CA ALA A 87 -20.04 23.08 -7.66
C ALA A 87 -21.17 22.04 -7.51
N ASP A 88 -21.64 21.42 -8.58
CA ASP A 88 -22.68 20.35 -8.53
C ASP A 88 -22.13 18.98 -8.14
N HIS A 89 -20.81 18.82 -8.09
CA HIS A 89 -20.19 17.55 -7.65
C HIS A 89 -19.54 17.81 -6.29
N GLY A 90 -20.33 17.67 -5.22
CA GLY A 90 -19.89 17.82 -3.83
C GLY A 90 -18.71 16.92 -3.49
N PHE A 91 -18.18 17.05 -2.27
CA PHE A 91 -17.12 16.22 -1.74
C PHE A 91 -17.34 14.74 -2.05
N GLY A 92 -16.33 14.10 -2.58
CA GLY A 92 -16.31 12.67 -2.87
C GLY A 92 -15.14 11.95 -2.21
N PRO A 93 -15.14 10.62 -2.19
CA PRO A 93 -14.04 9.85 -1.59
C PRO A 93 -12.73 10.13 -2.31
N LEU A 94 -11.63 10.17 -1.55
CA LEU A 94 -10.27 10.31 -2.08
C LEU A 94 -10.06 9.37 -3.27
N PRO A 95 -9.68 9.87 -4.45
CA PRO A 95 -9.41 9.05 -5.63
C PRO A 95 -8.36 7.98 -5.36
N VAL A 96 -8.65 6.72 -5.70
CA VAL A 96 -7.67 5.62 -5.57
C VAL A 96 -7.62 4.81 -6.86
N VAL A 97 -6.42 4.68 -7.44
CA VAL A 97 -6.15 3.80 -8.58
C VAL A 97 -5.49 2.52 -8.09
N ALA A 98 -6.08 1.38 -8.43
CA ALA A 98 -5.52 0.05 -8.16
C ALA A 98 -5.07 -0.61 -9.46
N ALA A 99 -3.92 -1.30 -9.44
CA ALA A 99 -3.46 -2.07 -10.60
C ALA A 99 -4.34 -3.31 -10.83
N GLY A 100 -4.83 -3.96 -9.75
CA GLY A 100 -5.66 -5.16 -9.87
C GLY A 100 -6.62 -5.35 -8.71
N ARG A 101 -7.57 -6.29 -8.86
CA ARG A 101 -8.45 -6.71 -7.77
C ARG A 101 -7.71 -7.66 -6.83
N TYR A 102 -7.88 -7.48 -5.51
CA TYR A 102 -7.29 -8.35 -4.50
C TYR A 102 -8.04 -9.68 -4.45
N GLY A 103 -7.46 -10.70 -5.07
CA GLY A 103 -8.03 -12.06 -5.13
C GLY A 103 -7.13 -12.98 -5.95
N GLY A 104 -7.41 -14.28 -5.96
CA GLY A 104 -6.74 -15.28 -6.76
C GLY A 104 -5.20 -15.16 -6.76
N VAL A 105 -4.61 -15.07 -7.95
CA VAL A 105 -3.15 -14.95 -8.13
C VAL A 105 -2.58 -13.65 -7.53
N VAL A 106 -3.31 -12.54 -7.61
CA VAL A 106 -2.84 -11.24 -7.10
C VAL A 106 -2.66 -11.28 -5.58
N ALA A 107 -3.65 -11.84 -4.86
CA ALA A 107 -3.59 -11.98 -3.41
C ALA A 107 -2.43 -12.88 -2.98
N ARG A 108 -2.25 -14.04 -3.63
CA ARG A 108 -1.16 -14.99 -3.27
C ARG A 108 0.22 -14.39 -3.53
N VAL A 109 0.42 -13.73 -4.67
CA VAL A 109 1.69 -13.05 -4.99
C VAL A 109 1.99 -11.95 -3.97
N LEU A 110 1.00 -11.10 -3.64
CA LEU A 110 1.18 -10.03 -2.65
C LEU A 110 1.44 -10.57 -1.24
N LEU A 111 0.76 -11.63 -0.82
CA LEU A 111 0.98 -12.27 0.48
C LEU A 111 2.38 -12.88 0.56
N ALA A 112 2.83 -13.60 -0.48
CA ALA A 112 4.17 -14.17 -0.55
C ALA A 112 5.24 -13.07 -0.53
N TYR A 113 5.08 -12.03 -1.34
CA TYR A 113 5.95 -10.87 -1.36
C TYR A 113 6.00 -10.16 0.00
N LYS A 114 4.83 -9.91 0.60
CA LYS A 114 4.72 -9.11 1.82
C LYS A 114 5.11 -9.87 3.09
N ASN A 115 4.78 -11.16 3.21
CA ASN A 115 4.86 -11.88 4.48
C ASN A 115 5.92 -13.00 4.49
N HIS A 116 6.23 -13.58 3.34
CA HIS A 116 7.10 -14.77 3.27
C HIS A 116 8.49 -14.47 2.69
N GLY A 117 8.82 -13.20 2.48
CA GLY A 117 10.18 -12.80 2.07
C GLY A 117 10.52 -13.07 0.60
N HIS A 118 9.54 -13.40 -0.25
CA HIS A 118 9.73 -13.60 -1.69
C HIS A 118 10.02 -12.26 -2.40
N VAL A 119 11.19 -11.67 -2.13
CA VAL A 119 11.62 -10.39 -2.73
C VAL A 119 11.86 -10.49 -4.25
N ASP A 120 12.05 -11.68 -4.77
CA ASP A 120 12.10 -12.00 -6.20
C ASP A 120 10.79 -11.63 -6.93
N LEU A 121 9.65 -11.71 -6.23
CA LEU A 121 8.35 -11.24 -6.72
C LEU A 121 8.25 -9.70 -6.82
N ALA A 122 9.23 -8.95 -6.31
CA ALA A 122 9.24 -7.48 -6.41
C ALA A 122 9.18 -6.98 -7.86
N ALA A 123 9.75 -7.72 -8.82
CA ALA A 123 9.76 -7.30 -10.23
C ALA A 123 8.35 -7.25 -10.84
N PRO A 124 7.55 -8.33 -10.82
CA PRO A 124 6.20 -8.28 -11.36
C PRO A 124 5.26 -7.36 -10.56
N VAL A 125 5.42 -7.28 -9.22
CA VAL A 125 4.60 -6.40 -8.38
C VAL A 125 4.92 -4.92 -8.64
N ALA A 126 6.20 -4.57 -8.83
CA ALA A 126 6.61 -3.21 -9.20
C ALA A 126 6.08 -2.82 -10.58
N ALA A 127 6.12 -3.72 -11.57
CA ALA A 127 5.56 -3.46 -12.90
C ALA A 127 4.04 -3.18 -12.84
N ALA A 128 3.29 -3.91 -12.01
CA ALA A 128 1.88 -3.65 -11.78
C ALA A 128 1.66 -2.27 -11.13
N LEU A 129 2.45 -1.94 -10.11
CA LEU A 129 2.40 -0.62 -9.46
C LEU A 129 2.73 0.51 -10.44
N ALA A 130 3.72 0.33 -11.32
CA ALA A 130 4.06 1.33 -12.33
C ALA A 130 2.88 1.63 -13.24
N GLY A 131 2.17 0.60 -13.76
CA GLY A 131 0.98 0.79 -14.57
C GLY A 131 -0.10 1.61 -13.87
N ALA A 132 -0.33 1.37 -12.58
CA ALA A 132 -1.28 2.15 -11.79
C ALA A 132 -0.80 3.59 -11.53
N LEU A 133 0.51 3.80 -11.30
CA LEU A 133 1.08 5.13 -11.14
C LEU A 133 0.94 5.95 -12.42
N HIS A 134 1.26 5.38 -13.59
CA HIS A 134 1.07 6.06 -14.87
C HIS A 134 -0.39 6.37 -15.21
N ALA A 135 -1.34 5.54 -14.71
CA ALA A 135 -2.77 5.81 -14.87
C ALA A 135 -3.29 6.90 -13.91
N ALA A 136 -2.62 7.09 -12.77
CA ALA A 136 -3.06 8.03 -11.73
C ALA A 136 -2.43 9.42 -11.84
N VAL A 137 -1.18 9.49 -12.35
CA VAL A 137 -0.43 10.75 -12.47
C VAL A 137 -0.58 11.27 -13.90
N PRO A 138 -1.16 12.45 -14.11
CA PRO A 138 -1.29 13.03 -15.45
C PRO A 138 0.08 13.21 -16.13
N ALA A 139 0.13 12.96 -17.44
CA ALA A 139 1.36 13.09 -18.21
C ALA A 139 1.91 14.54 -18.23
N ASP A 140 1.03 15.53 -18.07
CA ASP A 140 1.33 16.95 -18.18
C ASP A 140 1.88 17.60 -16.89
N THR A 141 2.14 16.80 -15.83
CA THR A 141 2.72 17.32 -14.57
C THR A 141 4.17 17.84 -14.72
N GLY A 142 4.75 17.76 -15.92
CA GLY A 142 6.04 18.35 -16.30
C GLY A 142 5.96 19.62 -17.16
N GLY A 143 4.75 20.18 -17.42
CA GLY A 143 4.54 21.35 -18.27
C GLY A 143 4.99 22.68 -17.62
N ALA A 144 5.20 23.70 -18.47
CA ALA A 144 5.69 25.03 -18.14
C ALA A 144 4.80 25.75 -17.09
N GLY A 145 5.10 25.59 -15.83
CA GLY A 145 4.35 26.18 -14.70
C GLY A 145 4.68 25.52 -13.35
N VAL A 146 5.41 24.40 -13.37
CA VAL A 146 5.88 23.76 -12.12
C VAL A 146 6.98 24.61 -11.52
N PRO A 147 6.83 25.16 -10.29
CA PRO A 147 7.89 25.90 -9.62
C PRO A 147 9.17 25.06 -9.56
N ALA A 148 10.32 25.67 -9.72
CA ALA A 148 11.62 25.01 -9.64
C ALA A 148 11.72 24.21 -8.31
N GLY A 149 11.64 22.88 -8.41
CA GLY A 149 11.61 21.94 -7.27
C GLY A 149 10.30 21.15 -7.09
N GLY A 150 9.29 21.26 -7.98
CA GLY A 150 7.90 20.94 -7.72
C GLY A 150 7.28 19.77 -8.49
N GLY A 151 7.94 18.64 -8.68
CA GLY A 151 7.25 17.44 -9.19
C GLY A 151 6.31 16.83 -8.13
N VAL A 152 5.34 16.01 -8.55
CA VAL A 152 4.40 15.30 -7.69
C VAL A 152 5.15 14.37 -6.73
N LEU A 153 4.92 14.52 -5.43
CA LEU A 153 5.58 13.74 -4.40
C LEU A 153 4.88 12.39 -4.21
N LEU A 154 5.56 11.30 -4.53
CA LEU A 154 5.10 9.95 -4.23
C LEU A 154 5.39 9.64 -2.76
N VAL A 155 4.33 9.56 -1.95
CA VAL A 155 4.43 9.35 -0.50
C VAL A 155 4.08 7.90 -0.16
N PRO A 156 5.06 7.04 0.13
CA PRO A 156 4.80 5.68 0.57
C PRO A 156 4.14 5.66 1.94
N VAL A 157 3.13 4.81 2.11
CA VAL A 157 2.56 4.49 3.42
C VAL A 157 3.64 3.82 4.28
N PRO A 158 3.92 4.34 5.50
CA PRO A 158 4.99 3.81 6.32
C PRO A 158 4.68 2.41 6.86
N THR A 159 5.59 1.46 6.70
CA THR A 159 5.50 0.15 7.35
C THR A 159 5.80 0.28 8.84
N ARG A 160 5.03 -0.39 9.70
CA ARG A 160 5.27 -0.43 11.15
C ARG A 160 6.67 -1.00 11.43
N ALA A 161 7.41 -0.40 12.36
CA ALA A 161 8.77 -0.80 12.71
C ALA A 161 8.88 -2.29 13.10
N SER A 162 7.90 -2.84 13.83
CA SER A 162 7.85 -4.26 14.17
C SER A 162 7.74 -5.16 12.93
N SER A 163 6.92 -4.80 11.98
CA SER A 163 6.75 -5.54 10.73
C SER A 163 7.99 -5.43 9.84
N ARG A 164 8.61 -4.24 9.79
CA ARG A 164 9.85 -4.01 9.05
C ARG A 164 11.01 -4.82 9.63
N ARG A 165 11.17 -4.85 10.98
CA ARG A 165 12.18 -5.69 11.65
C ARG A 165 11.97 -7.18 11.37
N ARG A 166 10.73 -7.66 11.44
CA ARG A 166 10.40 -9.07 11.17
C ARG A 166 10.69 -9.49 9.73
N ARG A 167 10.46 -8.60 8.75
CA ARG A 167 10.62 -8.88 7.32
C ARG A 167 12.01 -8.54 6.79
N GLY A 168 12.73 -7.61 7.43
CA GLY A 168 14.01 -7.08 6.96
C GLY A 168 13.89 -6.02 5.86
N TYR A 169 12.67 -5.68 5.40
CA TYR A 169 12.45 -4.65 4.37
C TYR A 169 11.09 -3.97 4.51
N ASP A 170 10.95 -2.84 3.81
CA ASP A 170 9.68 -2.14 3.62
C ASP A 170 9.15 -2.47 2.22
N PRO A 171 7.99 -3.15 2.10
CA PRO A 171 7.50 -3.63 0.82
C PRO A 171 7.26 -2.51 -0.19
N VAL A 172 6.57 -1.44 0.19
CA VAL A 172 6.23 -0.32 -0.72
C VAL A 172 7.49 0.43 -1.14
N MET A 173 8.39 0.70 -0.19
CA MET A 173 9.68 1.36 -0.48
C MET A 173 10.55 0.52 -1.42
N LEU A 174 10.54 -0.81 -1.28
CA LEU A 174 11.31 -1.69 -2.16
C LEU A 174 10.80 -1.61 -3.62
N LEU A 175 9.47 -1.58 -3.80
CA LEU A 175 8.85 -1.41 -5.12
C LEU A 175 9.22 -0.06 -5.73
N LEU A 176 9.01 1.03 -5.00
CA LEU A 176 9.30 2.38 -5.47
C LEU A 176 10.80 2.60 -5.77
N ALA A 177 11.69 2.11 -4.91
CA ALA A 177 13.13 2.17 -5.14
C ALA A 177 13.56 1.33 -6.37
N ARG A 178 12.85 0.24 -6.67
CA ARG A 178 13.06 -0.53 -7.90
C ARG A 178 12.64 0.27 -9.12
N LEU A 179 11.44 0.85 -9.10
CA LEU A 179 10.92 1.68 -10.20
C LEU A 179 11.79 2.90 -10.45
N GLN A 180 12.28 3.55 -9.39
CA GLN A 180 13.21 4.68 -9.51
C GLN A 180 14.52 4.26 -10.18
N ARG A 181 15.11 3.11 -9.79
CA ARG A 181 16.34 2.60 -10.41
C ARG A 181 16.17 2.18 -11.86
N SER A 182 14.99 1.71 -12.26
CA SER A 182 14.67 1.33 -13.65
C SER A 182 14.08 2.47 -14.48
N ALA A 183 14.06 3.72 -13.95
CA ALA A 183 13.45 4.89 -14.58
C ALA A 183 11.99 4.63 -15.05
N SER A 184 11.24 3.83 -14.28
CA SER A 184 9.85 3.42 -14.60
C SER A 184 8.81 4.17 -13.79
N LEU A 185 9.19 5.21 -13.05
CA LEU A 185 8.26 6.13 -12.42
C LEU A 185 7.71 7.13 -13.45
N PRO A 186 6.48 7.64 -13.29
CA PRO A 186 5.96 8.69 -14.15
C PRO A 186 6.87 9.93 -14.14
N ALA A 187 7.01 10.59 -15.29
CA ALA A 187 7.78 11.81 -15.41
C ALA A 187 7.27 12.87 -14.41
N GLY A 188 8.12 13.74 -13.93
CA GLY A 188 7.74 14.78 -12.96
C GLY A 188 7.39 14.27 -11.56
N THR A 189 7.67 13.01 -11.23
CA THR A 189 7.43 12.48 -9.87
C THR A 189 8.72 12.37 -9.06
N VAL A 190 8.61 12.58 -7.75
CA VAL A 190 9.73 12.48 -6.80
C VAL A 190 9.33 11.58 -5.62
N LEU A 191 10.20 10.64 -5.25
CA LEU A 191 9.95 9.79 -4.09
C LEU A 191 10.24 10.53 -2.77
N GLY A 192 9.22 10.59 -1.87
CA GLY A 192 9.32 11.28 -0.59
C GLY A 192 8.76 10.49 0.59
N PRO A 193 9.57 9.69 1.31
CA PRO A 193 9.14 8.98 2.52
C PRO A 193 9.04 9.94 3.72
N VAL A 194 8.14 10.91 3.65
CA VAL A 194 7.99 11.99 4.64
C VAL A 194 7.13 11.61 5.84
N VAL A 195 6.23 10.62 5.69
CA VAL A 195 5.34 10.15 6.76
C VAL A 195 5.99 9.02 7.55
N ARG A 196 5.77 9.02 8.87
CA ARG A 196 6.31 8.01 9.80
C ARG A 196 5.29 7.64 10.86
N HIS A 197 5.34 6.40 11.36
CA HIS A 197 4.61 6.03 12.57
C HIS A 197 5.14 6.79 13.78
N ARG A 198 4.24 7.25 14.64
CA ARG A 198 4.55 7.88 15.93
C ARG A 198 4.63 6.78 17.01
N PRO A 199 5.81 6.43 17.50
CA PRO A 199 5.95 5.33 18.47
C PRO A 199 5.26 5.61 19.80
N TRP A 200 5.17 6.89 20.21
CA TRP A 200 4.52 7.30 21.46
C TRP A 200 3.00 7.15 21.43
N ALA A 201 2.34 7.30 20.27
CA ALA A 201 0.89 7.09 20.17
C ALA A 201 0.51 5.63 20.47
N ALA A 202 1.33 4.67 20.06
CA ALA A 202 1.17 3.27 20.43
C ALA A 202 1.44 3.03 21.92
N LEU A 203 2.41 3.74 22.50
CA LEU A 203 2.72 3.67 23.94
C LEU A 203 1.59 4.25 24.77
N VAL A 204 1.09 5.44 24.43
CA VAL A 204 -0.04 6.08 25.13
C VAL A 204 -1.29 5.22 25.06
N ALA A 205 -1.62 4.67 23.88
CA ALA A 205 -2.75 3.75 23.73
C ALA A 205 -2.58 2.45 24.54
N ARG A 206 -1.35 1.98 24.73
CA ARG A 206 -1.04 0.80 25.55
C ARG A 206 -1.13 1.11 27.06
N LEU A 207 -0.64 2.26 27.48
CA LEU A 207 -0.72 2.74 28.86
C LEU A 207 -2.18 3.04 29.26
N ALA A 208 -2.94 3.71 28.42
CA ALA A 208 -4.36 3.97 28.63
C ALA A 208 -5.15 2.67 28.85
N ARG A 209 -4.89 1.65 28.02
CA ARG A 209 -5.50 0.32 28.21
C ARG A 209 -5.08 -0.37 29.51
N ARG A 210 -3.83 -0.17 29.95
CA ARG A 210 -3.29 -0.81 31.16
C ARG A 210 -3.85 -0.20 32.46
N HIS A 211 -4.21 1.08 32.41
CA HIS A 211 -4.74 1.84 33.56
C HIS A 211 -6.26 2.02 33.50
N GLY A 212 -6.98 1.28 32.64
CA GLY A 212 -8.43 1.39 32.53
C GLY A 212 -8.94 2.76 32.09
N LEU A 213 -8.04 3.64 31.60
CA LEU A 213 -8.41 4.96 31.11
C LEU A 213 -9.21 4.82 29.81
N PRO A 214 -10.33 5.55 29.66
CA PRO A 214 -11.08 5.54 28.41
C PRO A 214 -10.15 5.91 27.26
N SER A 215 -10.17 5.10 26.22
CA SER A 215 -9.42 5.42 25.01
C SER A 215 -9.94 6.75 24.46
N VAL A 216 -9.09 7.50 23.73
CA VAL A 216 -9.49 8.74 23.02
C VAL A 216 -10.77 8.50 22.17
N ARG A 217 -11.05 7.25 21.84
CA ARG A 217 -12.24 6.79 21.15
C ARG A 217 -13.50 6.77 22.05
N GLU A 218 -13.38 6.27 23.26
CA GLU A 218 -14.50 6.23 24.23
C GLU A 218 -14.84 7.64 24.69
N LEU A 219 -13.83 8.51 24.85
CA LEU A 219 -14.03 9.94 25.09
C LEU A 219 -14.77 10.64 23.94
N ARG A 220 -14.44 10.31 22.67
CA ARG A 220 -15.14 10.87 21.49
C ARG A 220 -16.52 10.26 21.28
N ALA A 221 -16.71 8.99 21.60
CA ALA A 221 -18.02 8.33 21.51
C ALA A 221 -18.99 8.85 22.58
N ALA A 222 -18.47 9.29 23.74
CA ALA A 222 -19.26 9.93 24.77
C ALA A 222 -19.69 11.37 24.40
N VAL A 223 -18.94 12.03 23.51
CA VAL A 223 -19.20 13.43 23.08
C VAL A 223 -20.04 13.51 21.79
N LEU A 224 -20.08 12.45 20.96
CA LEU A 224 -20.81 12.39 19.70
C LEU A 224 -21.62 11.08 19.63
N PRO A 225 -22.91 11.08 19.96
CA PRO A 225 -23.78 9.91 19.82
C PRO A 225 -23.97 9.58 18.34
N ASP A 226 -23.65 8.34 17.96
CA ASP A 226 -23.59 7.85 16.57
C ASP A 226 -24.73 6.84 16.33
N ALA A 227 -25.64 7.14 15.41
CA ALA A 227 -26.69 6.24 14.95
C ALA A 227 -26.14 5.21 13.94
N GLY A 228 -25.92 3.98 14.34
CA GLY A 228 -25.54 2.93 13.40
C GLY A 228 -25.25 1.56 14.00
N GLY A 229 -25.92 0.56 13.45
CA GLY A 229 -26.04 -0.81 13.94
C GLY A 229 -24.78 -1.69 14.00
N GLN A 230 -24.94 -2.88 14.59
CA GLN A 230 -23.89 -3.83 15.02
C GLN A 230 -22.91 -4.34 13.96
N LYS A 231 -23.21 -4.28 12.66
CA LYS A 231 -22.28 -4.69 11.59
C LYS A 231 -21.07 -3.73 11.37
N GLY A 232 -21.13 -2.53 11.96
CA GLY A 232 -20.05 -1.50 11.85
C GLY A 232 -18.89 -1.66 12.84
N LEU A 233 -18.99 -2.48 13.88
CA LEU A 233 -18.02 -2.56 14.98
C LEU A 233 -16.60 -2.99 14.57
N GLY A 234 -16.47 -3.94 13.62
CA GLY A 234 -15.16 -4.41 13.16
C GLY A 234 -14.42 -3.38 12.30
N ARG A 235 -15.15 -2.62 11.49
CA ARG A 235 -14.62 -1.60 10.56
C ARG A 235 -14.28 -0.31 11.31
N ARG A 236 -15.14 0.14 12.22
CA ARG A 236 -14.89 1.27 13.13
C ARG A 236 -13.65 1.02 14.01
N ARG A 237 -13.43 -0.21 14.47
CA ARG A 237 -12.26 -0.59 15.27
C ARG A 237 -10.95 -0.43 14.51
N ARG A 238 -10.91 -0.70 13.19
CA ARG A 238 -9.73 -0.47 12.35
C ARG A 238 -9.47 1.03 12.11
N ARG A 239 -10.50 1.83 11.87
CA ARG A 239 -10.40 3.29 11.75
C ARG A 239 -9.76 3.93 12.99
N SER A 240 -10.25 3.56 14.18
CA SER A 240 -9.78 4.15 15.44
C SER A 240 -8.37 3.73 15.85
N THR A 241 -7.88 2.59 15.35
CA THR A 241 -6.52 2.10 15.68
C THR A 241 -5.44 2.81 14.86
N VAL A 242 -5.79 3.39 13.73
CA VAL A 242 -4.85 4.05 12.82
C VAL A 242 -4.82 5.56 13.02
N LEU A 243 -5.95 6.17 13.43
CA LEU A 243 -6.07 7.62 13.59
C LEU A 243 -5.10 8.16 14.66
N GLY A 244 -4.28 9.16 14.28
CA GLY A 244 -3.27 9.77 15.15
C GLY A 244 -1.97 8.96 15.28
N SER A 245 -1.88 7.78 14.63
CA SER A 245 -0.70 6.91 14.71
C SER A 245 0.46 7.36 13.83
N MET A 246 0.22 8.31 12.91
CA MET A 246 1.23 8.77 11.95
C MET A 246 1.54 10.27 12.12
N GLY A 247 2.65 10.70 11.52
CA GLY A 247 3.07 12.10 11.50
C GLY A 247 4.17 12.33 10.49
N VAL A 248 4.35 13.59 10.09
CA VAL A 248 5.45 14.04 9.23
C VAL A 248 6.67 14.32 10.09
N ALA A 249 7.85 13.96 9.59
CA ALA A 249 9.12 14.34 10.20
C ALA A 249 9.26 15.87 10.21
N ALA A 250 9.73 16.47 11.32
CA ALA A 250 9.77 17.92 11.49
C ALA A 250 10.49 18.63 10.32
N ARG A 251 11.62 18.08 9.88
CA ARG A 251 12.41 18.59 8.75
C ARG A 251 11.70 18.58 7.39
N ALA A 252 10.64 17.76 7.25
CA ALA A 252 9.91 17.62 5.98
C ALA A 252 8.61 18.45 5.95
N ARG A 253 8.26 19.14 7.04
CA ARG A 253 7.01 19.90 7.09
C ARG A 253 7.03 21.10 6.16
N SER A 254 8.13 21.86 6.17
CA SER A 254 8.30 23.04 5.31
C SER A 254 8.32 22.71 3.82
N THR A 255 8.75 21.49 3.46
CA THR A 255 8.81 21.04 2.06
C THR A 255 7.47 20.51 1.53
N LEU A 256 6.44 20.39 2.39
CA LEU A 256 5.12 19.89 2.03
C LEU A 256 4.10 20.97 1.73
N SER A 257 4.31 22.19 2.23
CA SER A 257 3.37 23.28 2.02
C SER A 257 3.21 23.60 0.52
N GLY A 258 1.98 23.57 0.03
CA GLY A 258 1.64 23.77 -1.38
C GLY A 258 2.07 22.64 -2.33
N ARG A 259 2.63 21.54 -1.84
CA ARG A 259 3.13 20.46 -2.68
C ARG A 259 2.06 19.44 -3.01
N GLU A 260 1.98 19.07 -4.27
CA GLU A 260 1.13 17.97 -4.73
C GLU A 260 1.70 16.61 -4.34
N CYS A 261 0.84 15.75 -3.82
CA CYS A 261 1.22 14.43 -3.31
C CYS A 261 0.31 13.33 -3.85
N VAL A 262 0.89 12.16 -4.13
CA VAL A 262 0.16 10.91 -4.37
C VAL A 262 0.59 9.89 -3.32
N ILE A 263 -0.38 9.33 -2.59
CA ILE A 263 -0.11 8.31 -1.57
C ILE A 263 0.05 6.95 -2.24
N VAL A 264 1.06 6.17 -1.84
CA VAL A 264 1.31 4.84 -2.41
C VAL A 264 1.27 3.77 -1.32
N ASP A 265 0.44 2.73 -1.52
CA ASP A 265 0.34 1.58 -0.61
C ASP A 265 0.35 0.26 -1.43
N ASP A 266 0.40 -0.88 -0.74
CA ASP A 266 0.35 -2.20 -1.37
C ASP A 266 -1.09 -2.68 -1.61
N VAL A 267 -1.99 -2.53 -0.62
CA VAL A 267 -3.37 -3.05 -0.70
C VAL A 267 -4.37 -2.09 -0.08
N LEU A 268 -5.37 -1.70 -0.85
CA LEU A 268 -6.55 -1.01 -0.35
C LEU A 268 -7.53 -2.03 0.25
N THR A 269 -7.85 -1.84 1.51
CA THR A 269 -8.93 -2.57 2.20
C THR A 269 -10.06 -1.61 2.56
N THR A 270 -10.06 -1.06 3.77
CA THR A 270 -11.05 -0.07 4.21
C THR A 270 -10.66 1.38 3.87
N GLY A 271 -9.42 1.64 3.47
CA GLY A 271 -8.89 2.99 3.24
C GLY A 271 -8.44 3.74 4.51
N ALA A 272 -8.58 3.16 5.71
CA ALA A 272 -8.24 3.83 6.97
C ALA A 272 -6.77 4.29 7.04
N THR A 273 -5.85 3.54 6.47
CA THR A 273 -4.43 3.88 6.42
C THR A 273 -4.18 5.06 5.48
N LEU A 274 -4.80 5.03 4.29
CA LEU A 274 -4.73 6.13 3.33
C LEU A 274 -5.33 7.41 3.92
N GLY A 275 -6.47 7.30 4.63
CA GLY A 275 -7.11 8.43 5.32
C GLY A 275 -6.22 9.08 6.38
N GLU A 276 -5.47 8.28 7.14
CA GLU A 276 -4.54 8.82 8.14
C GLU A 276 -3.32 9.51 7.49
N VAL A 277 -2.78 8.95 6.40
CA VAL A 277 -1.69 9.59 5.65
C VAL A 277 -2.19 10.88 5.01
N HIS A 278 -3.37 10.87 4.37
CA HIS A 278 -4.01 12.07 3.83
C HIS A 278 -4.15 13.16 4.89
N ARG A 279 -4.75 12.84 6.04
CA ARG A 279 -4.93 13.78 7.16
C ARG A 279 -3.61 14.43 7.58
N VAL A 280 -2.54 13.64 7.65
CA VAL A 280 -1.21 14.13 8.08
C VAL A 280 -0.56 15.02 7.04
N LEU A 281 -0.72 14.72 5.75
CA LEU A 281 -0.19 15.52 4.65
C LEU A 281 -0.92 16.87 4.53
N VAL A 282 -2.26 16.83 4.54
CA VAL A 282 -3.09 18.07 4.48
C VAL A 282 -2.84 18.96 5.69
N ALA A 283 -2.65 18.38 6.88
CA ALA A 283 -2.27 19.16 8.08
C ALA A 283 -0.88 19.82 7.99
N CYS A 284 -0.08 19.47 6.98
CA CYS A 284 1.19 20.13 6.64
C CYS A 284 1.08 21.05 5.41
N GLY A 285 -0.14 21.34 4.92
CA GLY A 285 -0.39 22.20 3.77
C GLY A 285 -0.14 21.55 2.40
N ALA A 286 -0.04 20.22 2.32
CA ALA A 286 0.09 19.53 1.04
C ALA A 286 -1.28 19.30 0.38
N THR A 287 -1.30 19.32 -0.96
CA THR A 287 -2.44 18.92 -1.77
C THR A 287 -2.33 17.44 -2.13
N VAL A 288 -3.28 16.61 -1.70
CA VAL A 288 -3.27 15.17 -2.01
C VAL A 288 -4.16 14.92 -3.22
N LEU A 289 -3.55 14.59 -4.37
CA LEU A 289 -4.25 14.32 -5.63
C LEU A 289 -5.02 13.01 -5.61
N GLY A 290 -4.53 12.02 -4.82
CA GLY A 290 -5.14 10.71 -4.72
C GLY A 290 -4.18 9.69 -4.12
N ALA A 291 -4.52 8.41 -4.29
CA ALA A 291 -3.67 7.31 -3.88
C ALA A 291 -3.54 6.24 -4.97
N VAL A 292 -2.46 5.47 -4.92
CA VAL A 292 -2.19 4.35 -5.83
C VAL A 292 -1.86 3.12 -5.01
N VAL A 293 -2.46 1.99 -5.39
CA VAL A 293 -2.23 0.69 -4.74
C VAL A 293 -2.00 -0.41 -5.76
N VAL A 294 -1.28 -1.46 -5.37
CA VAL A 294 -1.12 -2.63 -6.25
C VAL A 294 -2.44 -3.38 -6.37
N ALA A 295 -3.19 -3.51 -5.28
CA ALA A 295 -4.47 -4.20 -5.33
C ALA A 295 -5.52 -3.58 -4.40
N ALA A 296 -6.80 -3.70 -4.79
CA ALA A 296 -7.92 -3.30 -3.97
C ALA A 296 -8.90 -4.46 -3.72
N VAL A 297 -9.39 -4.55 -2.49
CA VAL A 297 -10.43 -5.53 -2.14
C VAL A 297 -11.74 -5.08 -2.80
N PRO A 298 -12.41 -5.93 -3.58
CA PRO A 298 -13.70 -5.60 -4.19
C PRO A 298 -14.76 -5.26 -3.14
N PRO A 299 -15.72 -4.38 -3.46
CA PRO A 299 -16.85 -4.15 -2.58
C PRO A 299 -17.66 -5.46 -2.38
N ALA A 300 -18.32 -5.57 -1.23
CA ALA A 300 -18.96 -6.82 -0.77
C ALA A 300 -19.99 -7.44 -1.74
N GLY A 301 -20.52 -6.69 -2.71
CA GLY A 301 -21.48 -7.18 -3.70
C GLY A 301 -20.85 -7.76 -4.99
N GLU A 302 -19.57 -7.52 -5.27
CA GLU A 302 -18.90 -7.96 -6.50
C GLU A 302 -18.06 -9.24 -6.32
N ALA A 303 -17.80 -9.65 -5.08
CA ALA A 303 -16.94 -10.81 -4.77
C ALA A 303 -17.50 -12.14 -5.30
N GLY A 304 -18.81 -12.24 -5.54
CA GLY A 304 -19.48 -13.47 -6.02
C GLY A 304 -19.45 -13.72 -7.53
N ARG A 305 -19.18 -12.68 -8.33
CA ARG A 305 -19.30 -12.79 -9.80
C ARG A 305 -18.03 -13.22 -10.53
N SER A 306 -16.87 -13.13 -9.89
CA SER A 306 -15.58 -13.50 -10.49
C SER A 306 -15.19 -14.97 -10.32
N SER A 307 -15.85 -15.72 -9.43
CA SER A 307 -15.55 -17.14 -9.17
C SER A 307 -16.16 -18.09 -10.24
N GLY A 308 -17.09 -17.65 -11.07
CA GLY A 308 -17.77 -18.47 -12.05
C GLY A 308 -17.12 -18.59 -13.42
N ALA A 309 -16.11 -17.76 -13.73
CA ALA A 309 -15.49 -17.75 -15.06
C ALA A 309 -14.28 -18.69 -15.21
N ASP A 310 -13.65 -19.09 -14.10
CA ASP A 310 -12.45 -19.96 -14.13
C ASP A 310 -12.80 -21.48 -14.06
N ALA A 311 -14.06 -21.85 -13.87
CA ALA A 311 -14.47 -23.24 -13.68
C ALA A 311 -14.96 -23.96 -14.96
N ARG A 312 -15.03 -23.27 -16.10
CA ARG A 312 -15.49 -23.87 -17.37
C ARG A 312 -14.36 -24.02 -18.39
N GLY A 313 -13.46 -24.94 -18.16
CA GLY A 313 -12.33 -25.18 -19.05
C GLY A 313 -11.66 -26.53 -18.84
N HIS A 314 -12.40 -27.53 -18.39
CA HIS A 314 -11.92 -28.90 -18.42
C HIS A 314 -13.10 -29.85 -18.55
N THR A 315 -13.67 -29.94 -19.77
CA THR A 315 -14.45 -31.10 -20.18
C THR A 315 -13.57 -31.91 -21.09
N ASP A 316 -13.20 -33.04 -20.58
CA ASP A 316 -12.62 -34.22 -21.15
C ASP A 316 -13.36 -34.63 -22.42
N GLU A 317 -12.65 -34.69 -23.52
CA GLU A 317 -13.12 -35.29 -24.77
C GLU A 317 -12.33 -36.59 -24.99
N THR A 318 -12.71 -37.63 -24.24
CA THR A 318 -12.37 -39.01 -24.54
C THR A 318 -13.60 -39.65 -25.16
N SER A 319 -13.62 -39.72 -26.46
CA SER A 319 -14.51 -40.58 -27.24
C SER A 319 -13.79 -41.91 -27.49
N PRO A 320 -14.33 -43.08 -27.16
CA PRO A 320 -13.82 -44.36 -27.63
C PRO A 320 -14.37 -44.62 -29.04
N ALA A 321 -13.49 -44.92 -29.98
CA ALA A 321 -13.87 -45.52 -31.27
C ALA A 321 -13.89 -47.03 -31.08
N ASP A 322 -15.09 -47.58 -31.17
CA ASP A 322 -15.33 -48.97 -31.49
C ASP A 322 -15.39 -49.14 -33.03
N GLY A 323 -14.78 -50.24 -33.54
CA GLY A 323 -14.87 -50.70 -34.91
C GLY A 323 -13.74 -51.61 -35.29
#